data_fb05b0e929779fb17f3454f4102023af
#
_entry.id   fb05b0e929779fb17f3454f4102023af
#
_cell.length_a   1.000
_cell.length_b   1.000
_cell.length_c   1.000
_cell.angle_alpha   90.00
_cell.angle_beta   90.00
_cell.angle_gamma   90.00
#
_symmetry.space_group_name_H-M   'P 1'
#
loop_
_entity.id
_entity.type
_entity.pdbx_description
1 polymer ?
#
loop_
_entity_poly.entity_id
_entity_poly.type
_entity_poly.pdbx_seq_one_letter_code
_entity_poly.pdbx_strand_id
1 'polypeptide(L)'
;MKQHKPRILAIMLSMVLSTVAWAQNCQPSAKYTDTNGETNTIAAGDTYSGSAPLTITFTANPATTTDAATNYEWHFFNQKNPRSAFLIRYDKDTEYTFTEAGTTRVILYEILNGDTTRYNPISLSISESSLQMPNAFSPNGDGINDIYRAKPGYKSIVEFKA
;
A
#
# COMPACT_ATOMS: atom_id res chain seq x y z
N MET A 1 -73.26 -16.84 32.76
CA MET A 1 -72.64 -16.35 31.51
C MET A 1 -71.13 -16.12 31.73
N LYS A 2 -70.29 -17.04 31.23
CA LYS A 2 -68.82 -16.88 31.30
C LYS A 2 -68.33 -16.24 30.01
N GLN A 3 -67.78 -15.03 30.15
CA GLN A 3 -67.14 -14.33 29.03
C GLN A 3 -65.76 -14.90 28.76
N HIS A 4 -65.56 -15.48 27.59
CA HIS A 4 -64.25 -15.87 27.06
C HIS A 4 -63.59 -14.63 26.43
N LYS A 5 -62.49 -14.13 27.03
CA LYS A 5 -61.65 -13.14 26.41
C LYS A 5 -60.71 -13.83 25.40
N PRO A 6 -60.61 -13.39 24.15
CA PRO A 6 -59.66 -13.93 23.23
C PRO A 6 -58.24 -13.51 23.62
N ARG A 7 -57.32 -14.48 23.79
CA ARG A 7 -55.90 -14.24 23.93
C ARG A 7 -55.33 -13.99 22.53
N ILE A 8 -55.00 -12.75 22.24
CA ILE A 8 -54.27 -12.39 21.03
C ILE A 8 -52.82 -12.83 21.25
N LEU A 9 -52.42 -13.89 20.56
CA LEU A 9 -51.05 -14.36 20.49
C LEU A 9 -50.30 -13.44 19.50
N ALA A 10 -49.57 -12.46 20.01
CA ALA A 10 -48.69 -11.63 19.19
C ALA A 10 -47.45 -12.48 18.78
N ILE A 11 -47.45 -12.96 17.55
CA ILE A 11 -46.27 -13.58 16.94
C ILE A 11 -45.34 -12.44 16.56
N MET A 12 -44.33 -12.21 17.39
CA MET A 12 -43.17 -11.37 17.01
C MET A 12 -42.38 -12.11 15.95
N LEU A 13 -42.58 -11.78 14.69
CA LEU A 13 -41.72 -12.18 13.58
C LEU A 13 -40.42 -11.36 13.70
N SER A 14 -39.43 -11.93 14.39
CA SER A 14 -38.08 -11.37 14.40
C SER A 14 -37.45 -11.57 13.02
N MET A 15 -37.49 -10.51 12.21
CA MET A 15 -36.81 -10.43 10.95
C MET A 15 -35.31 -10.35 11.24
N VAL A 16 -34.64 -11.49 11.24
CA VAL A 16 -33.16 -11.56 11.27
C VAL A 16 -32.68 -10.99 9.94
N LEU A 17 -32.31 -9.69 9.93
CA LEU A 17 -31.51 -9.15 8.84
C LEU A 17 -30.14 -9.83 8.92
N SER A 18 -29.97 -10.89 8.14
CA SER A 18 -28.64 -11.42 7.84
C SER A 18 -27.93 -10.36 6.98
N THR A 19 -27.09 -9.55 7.59
CA THR A 19 -26.09 -8.77 6.84
C THR A 19 -25.15 -9.79 6.22
N VAL A 20 -25.28 -10.00 4.92
CA VAL A 20 -24.26 -10.73 4.15
C VAL A 20 -23.03 -9.83 4.18
N ALA A 21 -22.14 -10.06 5.13
CA ALA A 21 -20.80 -9.51 5.07
C ALA A 21 -20.14 -10.19 3.87
N TRP A 22 -19.91 -9.44 2.80
CA TRP A 22 -19.06 -9.87 1.71
C TRP A 22 -17.67 -10.04 2.28
N ALA A 23 -17.29 -11.26 2.58
CA ALA A 23 -15.93 -11.56 3.01
C ALA A 23 -14.98 -11.14 1.89
N GLN A 24 -14.12 -10.17 2.15
CA GLN A 24 -13.04 -9.84 1.23
C GLN A 24 -12.16 -11.08 1.09
N ASN A 25 -11.99 -11.56 -0.14
CA ASN A 25 -11.26 -12.78 -0.42
C ASN A 25 -9.73 -12.57 -0.41
N CYS A 26 -9.26 -11.31 -0.52
CA CYS A 26 -7.85 -10.96 -0.51
C CYS A 26 -7.48 -10.09 0.71
N GLN A 27 -6.20 -10.16 1.08
CA GLN A 27 -5.57 -9.27 2.06
C GLN A 27 -4.39 -8.54 1.41
N PRO A 28 -4.65 -7.53 0.56
CA PRO A 28 -3.60 -6.86 -0.17
C PRO A 28 -2.55 -6.26 0.75
N SER A 29 -1.30 -6.45 0.39
CA SER A 29 -0.17 -5.86 1.10
C SER A 29 0.93 -5.44 0.13
N ALA A 30 1.83 -4.61 0.63
CA ALA A 30 3.03 -4.22 -0.09
C ALA A 30 4.26 -4.54 0.77
N LYS A 31 5.36 -4.93 0.13
CA LYS A 31 6.63 -5.23 0.79
C LYS A 31 7.74 -4.38 0.19
N TYR A 32 8.62 -3.90 1.05
CA TYR A 32 9.83 -3.20 0.66
C TYR A 32 11.00 -3.65 1.55
N THR A 33 12.21 -3.54 1.04
CA THR A 33 13.44 -3.77 1.82
C THR A 33 14.00 -2.41 2.22
N ASP A 34 14.25 -2.24 3.52
CA ASP A 34 14.85 -1.02 4.05
C ASP A 34 16.38 -0.99 3.84
N THR A 35 17.02 0.09 4.26
CA THR A 35 18.47 0.29 4.14
C THR A 35 19.30 -0.67 4.99
N ASN A 36 18.70 -1.34 5.96
CA ASN A 36 19.34 -2.36 6.81
C ASN A 36 19.21 -3.76 6.20
N GLY A 37 18.49 -3.91 5.07
CA GLY A 37 18.20 -5.17 4.43
C GLY A 37 17.00 -5.92 5.03
N GLU A 38 16.22 -5.27 5.90
CA GLU A 38 15.02 -5.87 6.49
C GLU A 38 13.80 -5.68 5.58
N THR A 39 13.03 -6.75 5.41
CA THR A 39 11.79 -6.70 4.65
C THR A 39 10.64 -6.29 5.55
N ASN A 40 10.01 -5.19 5.22
CA ASN A 40 8.87 -4.61 5.92
C ASN A 40 7.59 -4.78 5.09
N THR A 41 6.43 -4.82 5.77
CA THR A 41 5.13 -5.00 5.13
C THR A 41 4.21 -3.82 5.45
N ILE A 42 3.48 -3.34 4.45
CA ILE A 42 2.47 -2.29 4.51
C ILE A 42 1.12 -2.95 4.18
N ALA A 43 0.15 -2.88 5.07
CA ALA A 43 -1.18 -3.45 4.83
C ALA A 43 -2.06 -2.50 3.99
N ALA A 44 -3.09 -3.05 3.35
CA ALA A 44 -4.12 -2.24 2.71
C ALA A 44 -4.82 -1.34 3.75
N GLY A 45 -4.95 -0.07 3.44
CA GLY A 45 -5.45 0.98 4.35
C GLY A 45 -4.35 1.80 5.02
N ASP A 46 -3.11 1.33 5.02
CA ASP A 46 -1.98 2.00 5.64
C ASP A 46 -1.32 3.04 4.71
N THR A 47 -0.58 3.94 5.35
CA THR A 47 0.27 4.94 4.67
C THR A 47 1.72 4.70 5.05
N TYR A 48 2.59 4.67 4.04
CA TYR A 48 4.04 4.56 4.21
C TYR A 48 4.74 5.80 3.64
N SER A 49 5.81 6.23 4.29
CA SER A 49 6.68 7.31 3.82
C SER A 49 8.09 6.79 3.59
N GLY A 50 8.61 7.00 2.40
CA GLY A 50 9.94 6.57 1.99
C GLY A 50 10.64 7.60 1.12
N SER A 51 11.78 7.24 0.57
CA SER A 51 12.54 8.11 -0.36
C SER A 51 12.88 7.35 -1.64
N ALA A 52 12.81 8.06 -2.78
CA ALA A 52 13.21 7.50 -4.07
C ALA A 52 14.73 7.25 -4.13
N PRO A 53 15.21 6.25 -4.89
CA PRO A 53 14.43 5.20 -5.51
C PRO A 53 13.92 4.18 -4.48
N LEU A 54 12.70 3.70 -4.64
CA LEU A 54 12.08 2.73 -3.75
C LEU A 54 11.32 1.67 -4.55
N THR A 55 11.76 0.41 -4.46
CA THR A 55 11.09 -0.72 -5.09
C THR A 55 10.14 -1.36 -4.09
N ILE A 56 8.90 -1.56 -4.51
CA ILE A 56 7.84 -2.16 -3.71
C ILE A 56 7.18 -3.30 -4.48
N THR A 57 7.04 -4.45 -3.82
CA THR A 57 6.28 -5.61 -4.31
C THR A 57 4.89 -5.59 -3.70
N PHE A 58 3.86 -5.59 -4.52
CA PHE A 58 2.46 -5.65 -4.13
C PHE A 58 1.94 -7.07 -4.30
N THR A 59 1.25 -7.60 -3.29
CA THR A 59 0.75 -8.98 -3.24
C THR A 59 -0.72 -8.98 -2.87
N ALA A 60 -1.55 -9.68 -3.65
CA ALA A 60 -2.98 -9.77 -3.41
C ALA A 60 -3.34 -10.60 -2.17
N ASN A 61 -2.53 -11.62 -1.82
CA ASN A 61 -2.75 -12.54 -0.69
C ASN A 61 -4.19 -13.07 -0.60
N PRO A 62 -4.68 -13.84 -1.59
CA PRO A 62 -6.02 -14.41 -1.51
C PRO A 62 -6.12 -15.40 -0.34
N ALA A 63 -7.26 -15.39 0.37
CA ALA A 63 -7.51 -16.26 1.53
C ALA A 63 -7.69 -17.74 1.15
N THR A 64 -8.10 -18.01 -0.08
CA THR A 64 -8.23 -19.35 -0.64
C THR A 64 -7.39 -19.49 -1.91
N THR A 65 -7.07 -20.73 -2.30
CA THR A 65 -6.49 -21.01 -3.63
C THR A 65 -7.42 -20.42 -4.68
N THR A 66 -6.88 -19.49 -5.48
CA THR A 66 -7.65 -18.77 -6.49
C THR A 66 -8.24 -19.72 -7.52
N ASP A 67 -9.54 -19.58 -7.78
CA ASP A 67 -10.14 -20.17 -8.96
C ASP A 67 -9.49 -19.59 -10.22
N ALA A 68 -9.36 -20.40 -11.27
CA ALA A 68 -8.81 -19.97 -12.56
C ALA A 68 -9.58 -18.79 -13.19
N ALA A 69 -10.75 -18.44 -12.65
CA ALA A 69 -11.60 -17.34 -13.08
C ALA A 69 -11.34 -16.01 -12.33
N THR A 70 -10.39 -15.98 -11.39
CA THR A 70 -10.08 -14.75 -10.65
C THR A 70 -9.05 -13.92 -11.41
N ASN A 71 -9.39 -12.67 -11.69
CA ASN A 71 -8.48 -11.67 -12.26
C ASN A 71 -8.14 -10.61 -11.22
N TYR A 72 -6.96 -10.05 -11.32
CA TYR A 72 -6.45 -9.01 -10.45
C TYR A 72 -6.08 -7.78 -11.26
N GLU A 73 -6.40 -6.60 -10.74
CA GLU A 73 -5.98 -5.34 -11.33
C GLU A 73 -5.42 -4.42 -10.23
N TRP A 74 -4.14 -4.09 -10.32
CA TRP A 74 -3.49 -3.10 -9.48
C TRP A 74 -3.50 -1.76 -10.17
N HIS A 75 -4.25 -0.80 -9.64
CA HIS A 75 -4.37 0.55 -10.17
C HIS A 75 -3.53 1.53 -9.37
N PHE A 76 -2.62 2.23 -10.03
CA PHE A 76 -1.71 3.22 -9.45
C PHE A 76 -2.19 4.63 -9.78
N PHE A 77 -2.52 5.42 -8.76
CA PHE A 77 -3.01 6.79 -8.89
C PHE A 77 -2.03 7.75 -8.24
N ASN A 78 -1.64 8.81 -8.94
CA ASN A 78 -0.84 9.88 -8.36
C ASN A 78 -1.73 11.04 -7.86
N GLN A 79 -1.15 11.92 -7.04
CA GLN A 79 -1.86 13.06 -6.49
C GLN A 79 -2.26 14.08 -7.56
N LYS A 80 -1.50 14.20 -8.66
CA LYS A 80 -1.76 15.14 -9.76
C LYS A 80 -3.02 14.75 -10.53
N ASN A 81 -3.29 13.46 -10.67
CA ASN A 81 -4.49 12.95 -11.33
C ASN A 81 -5.12 11.79 -10.52
N PRO A 82 -5.87 12.11 -9.44
CA PRO A 82 -6.39 11.09 -8.52
C PRO A 82 -7.56 10.26 -9.07
N ARG A 83 -8.08 10.61 -10.25
CA ARG A 83 -9.23 9.94 -10.88
C ARG A 83 -8.83 9.00 -12.00
N SER A 84 -7.61 9.11 -12.53
CA SER A 84 -7.10 8.25 -13.59
C SER A 84 -5.84 7.54 -13.14
N ALA A 85 -5.83 6.22 -13.21
CA ALA A 85 -4.63 5.45 -12.95
C ALA A 85 -3.58 5.77 -14.02
N PHE A 86 -2.35 6.07 -13.61
CA PHE A 86 -1.24 6.27 -14.53
C PHE A 86 -0.60 4.94 -14.95
N LEU A 87 -0.88 3.87 -14.18
CA LEU A 87 -0.42 2.51 -14.45
C LEU A 87 -1.45 1.51 -13.96
N ILE A 88 -1.68 0.44 -14.72
CA ILE A 88 -2.48 -0.73 -14.32
C ILE A 88 -1.62 -1.98 -14.55
N ARG A 89 -1.64 -2.90 -13.59
CA ARG A 89 -1.02 -4.23 -13.68
C ARG A 89 -2.07 -5.29 -13.43
N TYR A 90 -1.96 -6.40 -14.16
CA TYR A 90 -2.98 -7.46 -14.18
C TYR A 90 -2.52 -8.75 -13.50
N ASP A 91 -1.33 -8.77 -12.94
CA ASP A 91 -0.78 -9.91 -12.23
C ASP A 91 -1.33 -9.98 -10.79
N LYS A 92 -1.38 -11.18 -10.21
CA LYS A 92 -1.72 -11.37 -8.80
C LYS A 92 -0.75 -10.62 -7.89
N ASP A 93 0.53 -10.71 -8.19
CA ASP A 93 1.62 -10.02 -7.51
C ASP A 93 2.39 -9.18 -8.53
N THR A 94 2.72 -7.94 -8.18
CA THR A 94 3.39 -7.01 -9.09
C THR A 94 4.45 -6.20 -8.35
N GLU A 95 5.41 -5.70 -9.09
CA GLU A 95 6.48 -4.84 -8.56
C GLU A 95 6.50 -3.50 -9.28
N TYR A 96 6.82 -2.45 -8.52
CA TYR A 96 7.02 -1.12 -9.08
C TYR A 96 8.12 -0.37 -8.34
N THR A 97 9.00 0.30 -9.10
CA THR A 97 10.05 1.16 -8.55
C THR A 97 9.66 2.63 -8.69
N PHE A 98 9.50 3.29 -7.56
CA PHE A 98 9.25 4.74 -7.48
C PHE A 98 10.58 5.47 -7.60
N THR A 99 10.81 6.13 -8.73
CA THR A 99 12.04 6.87 -9.03
C THR A 99 11.95 8.35 -8.74
N GLU A 100 10.73 8.88 -8.56
CA GLU A 100 10.46 10.30 -8.34
C GLU A 100 9.66 10.51 -7.05
N ALA A 101 9.81 11.69 -6.46
CA ALA A 101 9.00 12.11 -5.32
C ALA A 101 7.54 12.31 -5.71
N GLY A 102 6.65 12.00 -4.79
CA GLY A 102 5.22 12.16 -4.98
C GLY A 102 4.39 11.30 -4.05
N THR A 103 3.08 11.52 -4.09
CA THR A 103 2.11 10.68 -3.38
C THR A 103 1.38 9.79 -4.37
N THR A 104 1.39 8.49 -4.10
CA THR A 104 0.72 7.46 -4.90
C THR A 104 -0.22 6.65 -4.03
N ARG A 105 -1.40 6.35 -4.56
CA ARG A 105 -2.33 5.37 -3.99
C ARG A 105 -2.39 4.17 -4.92
N VAL A 106 -2.18 2.99 -4.35
CA VAL A 106 -2.25 1.72 -5.09
C VAL A 106 -3.46 0.94 -4.58
N ILE A 107 -4.34 0.55 -5.50
CA ILE A 107 -5.62 -0.10 -5.18
C ILE A 107 -5.68 -1.42 -5.93
N LEU A 108 -5.96 -2.50 -5.21
CA LEU A 108 -6.30 -3.78 -5.81
C LEU A 108 -7.79 -3.83 -6.13
N TYR A 109 -8.11 -4.29 -7.32
CA TYR A 109 -9.43 -4.76 -7.73
C TYR A 109 -9.32 -6.26 -8.01
N GLU A 110 -10.16 -7.04 -7.35
CA GLU A 110 -10.33 -8.47 -7.62
C GLU A 110 -11.62 -8.66 -8.44
N ILE A 111 -11.53 -9.39 -9.53
CA ILE A 111 -12.66 -9.66 -10.42
C ILE A 111 -12.88 -11.16 -10.41
N LEU A 112 -13.99 -11.59 -9.81
CA LEU A 112 -14.38 -12.99 -9.69
C LEU A 112 -15.77 -13.18 -10.29
N ASN A 113 -15.89 -14.04 -11.30
CA ASN A 113 -17.16 -14.34 -11.98
C ASN A 113 -17.93 -13.10 -12.49
N GLY A 114 -17.21 -12.02 -12.83
CA GLY A 114 -17.78 -10.76 -13.29
C GLY A 114 -18.08 -9.74 -12.19
N ASP A 115 -18.02 -10.13 -10.93
CA ASP A 115 -18.15 -9.22 -9.79
C ASP A 115 -16.79 -8.62 -9.44
N THR A 116 -16.77 -7.30 -9.21
CA THR A 116 -15.54 -6.56 -8.87
C THR A 116 -15.54 -6.15 -7.41
N THR A 117 -14.54 -6.61 -6.65
CA THR A 117 -14.28 -6.18 -5.28
C THR A 117 -13.12 -5.19 -5.27
N ARG A 118 -13.35 -4.00 -4.71
CA ARG A 118 -12.33 -2.97 -4.53
C ARG A 118 -11.80 -3.00 -3.11
N TYR A 119 -10.48 -3.07 -2.95
CA TYR A 119 -9.81 -3.08 -1.64
C TYR A 119 -9.41 -1.67 -1.19
N ASN A 120 -9.09 -1.52 0.11
CA ASN A 120 -8.55 -0.28 0.64
C ASN A 120 -7.21 0.06 -0.05
N PRO A 121 -6.92 1.36 -0.28
CA PRO A 121 -5.68 1.76 -0.91
C PRO A 121 -4.47 1.53 0.02
N ILE A 122 -3.33 1.17 -0.56
CA ILE A 122 -2.02 1.34 0.04
C ILE A 122 -1.53 2.71 -0.38
N SER A 123 -1.25 3.60 0.58
CA SER A 123 -0.86 4.98 0.33
C SER A 123 0.64 5.15 0.54
N LEU A 124 1.31 5.75 -0.44
CA LEU A 124 2.76 5.92 -0.46
C LEU A 124 3.10 7.40 -0.61
N SER A 125 3.92 7.92 0.30
CA SER A 125 4.50 9.28 0.22
C SER A 125 6.00 9.14 0.00
N ILE A 126 6.44 9.40 -1.23
CA ILE A 126 7.84 9.25 -1.63
C ILE A 126 8.49 10.63 -1.67
N SER A 127 9.57 10.80 -0.93
CA SER A 127 10.41 12.01 -0.97
C SER A 127 11.55 11.83 -1.97
N GLU A 128 12.15 12.93 -2.37
CA GLU A 128 13.41 12.88 -3.13
C GLU A 128 14.54 12.29 -2.29
N SER A 129 15.47 11.61 -2.94
CA SER A 129 16.76 11.30 -2.34
C SER A 129 17.54 12.58 -2.12
N SER A 130 18.31 12.68 -1.05
CA SER A 130 19.09 13.87 -0.75
C SER A 130 20.53 13.53 -0.37
N LEU A 131 21.47 14.26 -0.96
CA LEU A 131 22.87 14.20 -0.65
C LEU A 131 23.40 15.62 -0.41
N GLN A 132 23.95 15.87 0.76
CA GLN A 132 24.62 17.14 1.06
C GLN A 132 26.11 16.91 1.19
N MET A 133 26.88 17.61 0.38
CA MET A 133 28.34 17.61 0.45
C MET A 133 28.83 18.81 1.25
N PRO A 134 30.01 18.76 1.88
CA PRO A 134 30.58 19.93 2.53
C PRO A 134 30.95 20.99 1.50
N ASN A 135 30.79 22.26 1.87
CA ASN A 135 31.18 23.38 1.02
C ASN A 135 32.71 23.67 1.06
N ALA A 136 33.40 23.09 2.02
CA ALA A 136 34.84 23.25 2.18
C ALA A 136 35.46 21.89 2.51
N PHE A 137 36.69 21.71 2.02
CA PHE A 137 37.55 20.57 2.26
C PHE A 137 38.97 21.11 2.45
N SER A 138 39.57 20.82 3.60
CA SER A 138 40.95 21.31 3.93
C SER A 138 41.71 20.18 4.62
N PRO A 139 42.45 19.35 3.87
CA PRO A 139 43.16 18.20 4.41
C PRO A 139 44.49 18.67 5.09
N ASN A 140 44.36 19.31 6.25
CA ASN A 140 45.48 19.81 7.01
C ASN A 140 45.80 19.01 8.29
N GLY A 141 45.00 17.94 8.56
CA GLY A 141 45.21 17.02 9.68
C GLY A 141 44.71 17.55 11.02
N ASP A 142 43.90 18.63 11.06
CA ASP A 142 43.35 19.19 12.28
C ASP A 142 42.06 18.50 12.77
N GLY A 143 41.58 17.52 12.01
CA GLY A 143 40.32 16.78 12.28
C GLY A 143 39.06 17.49 11.78
N ILE A 144 39.19 18.69 11.17
CA ILE A 144 38.08 19.50 10.68
C ILE A 144 38.12 19.54 9.15
N ASN A 145 37.12 18.97 8.49
CA ASN A 145 37.02 18.90 7.02
C ASN A 145 38.22 18.22 6.30
N ASP A 146 38.97 17.37 7.00
CA ASP A 146 40.09 16.60 6.42
C ASP A 146 39.64 15.55 5.43
N ILE A 147 38.38 15.11 5.49
CA ILE A 147 37.78 14.09 4.62
C ILE A 147 36.62 14.70 3.86
N TYR A 148 36.67 14.60 2.52
CA TYR A 148 35.55 14.97 1.66
C TYR A 148 34.49 13.83 1.65
N ARG A 149 33.49 13.96 2.48
CA ARG A 149 32.40 12.98 2.64
C ARG A 149 31.03 13.66 2.73
N ALA A 150 29.98 12.89 2.41
CA ALA A 150 28.61 13.37 2.58
C ALA A 150 28.33 13.77 4.03
N LYS A 151 27.60 14.86 4.22
CA LYS A 151 27.08 15.26 5.54
C LYS A 151 26.09 14.22 6.05
N PRO A 152 25.99 14.00 7.36
CA PRO A 152 24.96 13.15 7.95
C PRO A 152 23.56 13.58 7.50
N GLY A 153 22.65 12.61 7.28
CA GLY A 153 21.27 12.87 6.86
C GLY A 153 20.99 12.65 5.37
N TYR A 154 21.95 12.10 4.62
CA TYR A 154 21.65 11.62 3.26
C TYR A 154 20.56 10.53 3.28
N LYS A 155 19.73 10.51 2.23
CA LYS A 155 18.61 9.55 2.11
C LYS A 155 18.68 8.84 0.76
N SER A 156 18.46 7.52 0.79
CA SER A 156 18.27 6.68 -0.40
C SER A 156 19.35 6.86 -1.48
N ILE A 157 20.60 7.03 -1.08
CA ILE A 157 21.72 7.06 -2.01
C ILE A 157 22.20 5.63 -2.23
N VAL A 158 21.99 5.10 -3.43
CA VAL A 158 22.38 3.73 -3.83
C VAL A 158 23.81 3.69 -4.32
N GLU A 159 24.25 4.72 -5.03
CA GLU A 159 25.60 4.84 -5.57
C GLU A 159 26.00 6.32 -5.67
N PHE A 160 27.24 6.62 -5.31
CA PHE A 160 27.87 7.92 -5.52
C PHE A 160 29.24 7.74 -6.15
N LYS A 161 29.43 8.33 -7.32
CA LYS A 161 30.73 8.40 -8.01
C LYS A 161 31.17 9.87 -8.08
N ALA A 162 32.35 10.15 -7.56
CA ALA A 162 33.01 11.45 -7.65
C ALA A 162 34.07 11.44 -8.75
#